data_3ddebb4cf3e9ce77fc8acf4c8a5ced53
#
_entry.id   3ddebb4cf3e9ce77fc8acf4c8a5ced53
#
_cell.length_a   1.000
_cell.length_b   1.000
_cell.length_c   1.000
_cell.angle_alpha   90.00
_cell.angle_beta   90.00
_cell.angle_gamma   90.00
#
_symmetry.space_group_name_H-M   'P 1'
#
loop_
_entity.id
_entity.type
_entity.pdbx_description
1 polymer ?
#
loop_
_entity_poly.entity_id
_entity_poly.type
_entity_poly.pdbx_seq_one_letter_code
_entity_poly.pdbx_strand_id
1 'polypeptide(L)'
;MARISGIELNDNLRIDYALTRIKGIGWTVSKTLLKALGFDLSKRVKELSPEDLNKISGKIEEFPTEGDLSRRVRLNIWRLQAIGSYRGIRHTKGLPVRGQRTKTNARTKR
;
A
#
# COMPACT_ATOMS: atom_id res chain seq x y z
N MET A 1 -17.05 2.52 -13.27
CA MET A 1 -16.26 2.67 -12.04
C MET A 1 -14.92 3.34 -12.35
N ALA A 2 -14.45 4.19 -11.45
CA ALA A 2 -13.15 4.84 -11.62
C ALA A 2 -12.02 3.84 -11.40
N ARG A 3 -10.92 4.02 -12.14
CA ARG A 3 -9.73 3.18 -12.05
C ARG A 3 -8.50 4.03 -11.75
N ILE A 4 -7.75 3.64 -10.72
CA ILE A 4 -6.48 4.27 -10.37
C ILE A 4 -5.46 3.17 -10.10
N SER A 5 -4.29 3.24 -10.72
CA SER A 5 -3.21 2.24 -10.59
C SER A 5 -3.68 0.80 -10.87
N GLY A 6 -4.61 0.64 -11.79
CA GLY A 6 -5.16 -0.66 -12.13
C GLY A 6 -6.23 -1.21 -11.19
N ILE A 7 -6.58 -0.45 -10.15
CA ILE A 7 -7.58 -0.85 -9.16
C ILE A 7 -8.89 -0.10 -9.43
N GLU A 8 -9.99 -0.82 -9.50
CA GLU A 8 -11.31 -0.23 -9.63
C GLU A 8 -11.80 0.28 -8.28
N LEU A 9 -12.26 1.53 -8.25
CA LEU A 9 -12.80 2.17 -7.07
C LEU A 9 -14.31 2.17 -7.12
N ASN A 10 -14.96 1.82 -6.02
CA ASN A 10 -16.42 1.84 -5.91
C ASN A 10 -16.90 3.30 -5.88
N ASP A 11 -17.84 3.64 -6.77
CA ASP A 11 -18.36 5.00 -6.93
C ASP A 11 -19.09 5.52 -5.69
N ASN A 12 -19.60 4.64 -4.86
CA ASN A 12 -20.34 5.02 -3.64
C ASN A 12 -19.45 5.33 -2.43
N LEU A 13 -18.16 5.01 -2.52
CA LEU A 13 -17.22 5.23 -1.41
C LEU A 13 -16.71 6.68 -1.39
N ARG A 14 -16.39 7.16 -0.20
CA ARG A 14 -15.66 8.42 -0.06
C ARG A 14 -14.28 8.25 -0.67
N ILE A 15 -13.77 9.35 -1.26
CA ILE A 15 -12.49 9.28 -1.98
C ILE A 15 -11.32 8.90 -1.03
N ASP A 16 -11.32 9.41 0.19
CA ASP A 16 -10.26 9.12 1.15
C ASP A 16 -10.22 7.62 1.49
N TYR A 17 -11.37 7.00 1.69
CA TYR A 17 -11.46 5.56 1.96
C TYR A 17 -11.18 4.74 0.69
N ALA A 18 -11.68 5.17 -0.45
CA ALA A 18 -11.48 4.45 -1.71
C ALA A 18 -10.00 4.31 -2.05
N LEU A 19 -9.20 5.34 -1.81
CA LEU A 19 -7.76 5.29 -2.06
C LEU A 19 -7.03 4.30 -1.16
N THR A 20 -7.54 4.01 0.03
CA THR A 20 -6.92 3.02 0.92
C THR A 20 -7.01 1.59 0.39
N ARG A 21 -7.85 1.34 -0.62
CA ARG A 21 -7.93 0.06 -1.30
C ARG A 21 -6.71 -0.25 -2.17
N ILE A 22 -5.94 0.77 -2.51
CA ILE A 22 -4.71 0.61 -3.28
C ILE A 22 -3.60 0.15 -2.33
N LYS A 23 -2.94 -0.96 -2.65
CA LYS A 23 -1.84 -1.47 -1.84
C LYS A 23 -0.69 -0.45 -1.82
N GLY A 24 -0.30 -0.02 -0.65
CA GLY A 24 0.72 1.01 -0.44
C GLY A 24 0.16 2.36 -0.04
N ILE A 25 -1.15 2.57 -0.14
CA ILE A 25 -1.83 3.81 0.27
C ILE A 25 -2.69 3.52 1.50
N GLY A 26 -2.33 4.11 2.63
CA GLY A 26 -3.11 4.03 3.86
C GLY A 26 -3.88 5.31 4.12
N TRP A 27 -4.54 5.40 5.27
CA TRP A 27 -5.32 6.58 5.64
C TRP A 27 -4.51 7.86 5.65
N THR A 28 -3.32 7.84 6.23
CA THR A 28 -2.45 9.02 6.35
C THR A 28 -2.01 9.53 4.99
N VAL A 29 -1.53 8.64 4.12
CA VAL A 29 -1.08 8.98 2.77
C VAL A 29 -2.26 9.51 1.95
N SER A 30 -3.41 8.84 2.02
CA SER A 30 -4.62 9.24 1.32
C SER A 30 -5.05 10.67 1.70
N LYS A 31 -5.14 10.95 2.98
CA LYS A 31 -5.53 12.28 3.47
C LYS A 31 -4.53 13.35 3.08
N THR A 32 -3.24 13.09 3.24
CA THR A 32 -2.18 14.03 2.90
C THR A 32 -2.20 14.36 1.40
N LEU A 33 -2.35 13.35 0.58
CA LEU A 33 -2.39 13.48 -0.87
C LEU A 33 -3.59 14.33 -1.31
N LEU A 34 -4.77 14.04 -0.79
CA LEU A 34 -5.99 14.77 -1.15
C LEU A 34 -5.93 16.25 -0.68
N LYS A 35 -5.39 16.50 0.50
CA LYS A 35 -5.20 17.87 1.00
C LYS A 35 -4.22 18.66 0.14
N ALA A 36 -3.13 18.01 -0.29
CA ALA A 36 -2.14 18.66 -1.16
C ALA A 36 -2.75 19.05 -2.51
N LEU A 37 -3.70 18.26 -3.02
CA LEU A 37 -4.40 18.56 -4.26
C LEU A 37 -5.62 19.48 -4.09
N GLY A 38 -5.98 19.80 -2.85
CA GLY A 38 -7.10 20.69 -2.55
C GLY A 38 -8.48 20.05 -2.65
N PHE A 39 -8.57 18.72 -2.62
CA PHE A 39 -9.85 18.01 -2.67
C PHE A 39 -10.51 17.91 -1.30
N ASP A 40 -11.85 17.95 -1.30
CA ASP A 40 -12.63 17.65 -0.12
C ASP A 40 -12.61 16.16 0.16
N LEU A 41 -12.21 15.79 1.39
CA LEU A 41 -12.10 14.39 1.80
C LEU A 41 -13.45 13.66 1.85
N SER A 42 -14.55 14.40 2.00
CA SER A 42 -15.88 13.79 2.10
C SER A 42 -16.55 13.54 0.74
N LYS A 43 -15.95 13.98 -0.35
CA LYS A 43 -16.48 13.68 -1.68
C LYS A 43 -16.49 12.19 -1.98
N ARG A 44 -17.50 11.76 -2.71
CA ARG A 44 -17.58 10.39 -3.19
C ARG A 44 -16.87 10.26 -4.54
N VAL A 45 -16.44 9.05 -4.86
CA VAL A 45 -15.73 8.78 -6.11
C VAL A 45 -16.56 9.20 -7.34
N LYS A 46 -17.87 8.99 -7.32
CA LYS A 46 -18.75 9.35 -8.42
C LYS A 46 -18.86 10.86 -8.69
N GLU A 47 -18.51 11.69 -7.70
CA GLU A 47 -18.55 13.15 -7.81
C GLU A 47 -17.31 13.74 -8.48
N LEU A 48 -16.29 12.91 -8.72
CA LEU A 48 -15.02 13.34 -9.31
C LEU A 48 -15.09 13.34 -10.83
N SER A 49 -14.53 14.39 -11.44
CA SER A 49 -14.37 14.45 -12.89
C SER A 49 -13.19 13.59 -13.36
N PRO A 50 -13.13 13.20 -14.64
CA PRO A 50 -11.94 12.50 -15.16
C PRO A 50 -10.62 13.25 -14.95
N GLU A 51 -10.66 14.60 -15.01
CA GLU A 51 -9.48 15.44 -14.76
C GLU A 51 -9.00 15.30 -13.31
N ASP A 52 -9.95 15.28 -12.35
CA ASP A 52 -9.63 15.06 -10.95
C ASP A 52 -8.98 13.70 -10.71
N LEU A 53 -9.51 12.67 -11.36
CA LEU A 53 -8.93 11.33 -11.28
C LEU A 53 -7.51 11.28 -11.84
N ASN A 54 -7.25 12.00 -12.94
CA ASN A 54 -5.91 12.09 -13.52
C ASN A 54 -4.93 12.79 -12.59
N LYS A 55 -5.36 13.84 -11.90
CA LYS A 55 -4.52 14.54 -10.91
C LYS A 55 -4.17 13.62 -9.75
N ILE A 56 -5.14 12.86 -9.25
CA ILE A 56 -4.93 11.91 -8.16
C ILE A 56 -3.97 10.81 -8.60
N SER A 57 -4.17 10.26 -9.81
CA SER A 57 -3.28 9.22 -10.35
C SER A 57 -1.85 9.69 -10.47
N GLY A 58 -1.64 10.91 -10.98
CA GLY A 58 -0.31 11.50 -11.10
C GLY A 58 0.38 11.65 -9.75
N LYS A 59 -0.37 12.04 -8.73
CA LYS A 59 0.18 12.19 -7.38
C LYS A 59 0.51 10.84 -6.74
N ILE A 60 -0.31 9.82 -7.00
CA ILE A 60 -0.08 8.46 -6.50
C ILE A 60 1.19 7.84 -7.09
N GLU A 61 1.54 8.19 -8.32
CA GLU A 61 2.75 7.67 -8.96
C GLU A 61 4.05 8.03 -8.21
N GLU A 62 4.01 9.03 -7.34
CA GLU A 62 5.15 9.38 -6.47
C GLU A 62 5.42 8.33 -5.40
N PHE A 63 4.47 7.45 -5.13
CA PHE A 63 4.57 6.42 -4.09
C PHE A 63 4.67 5.04 -4.71
N PRO A 64 5.44 4.10 -4.10
CA PRO A 64 5.40 2.72 -4.55
C PRO A 64 4.06 2.10 -4.18
N THR A 65 3.35 1.56 -5.16
CA THR A 65 2.03 0.96 -4.99
C THR A 65 1.96 -0.39 -5.70
N GLU A 66 1.01 -1.22 -5.30
CA GLU A 66 0.68 -2.51 -5.94
C GLU A 66 1.91 -3.33 -6.31
N GLY A 67 2.11 -3.63 -7.59
CA GLY A 67 3.21 -4.47 -8.07
C GLY A 67 4.59 -3.94 -7.75
N ASP A 68 4.79 -2.63 -7.82
CA ASP A 68 6.08 -2.01 -7.51
C ASP A 68 6.41 -2.15 -6.03
N LEU A 69 5.44 -1.95 -5.16
CA LEU A 69 5.60 -2.13 -3.73
C LEU A 69 5.92 -3.59 -3.40
N SER A 70 5.18 -4.52 -3.96
CA SER A 70 5.41 -5.96 -3.77
C SER A 70 6.81 -6.37 -4.22
N ARG A 71 7.24 -5.85 -5.35
CA ARG A 71 8.59 -6.10 -5.88
C ARG A 71 9.66 -5.56 -4.96
N ARG A 72 9.51 -4.34 -4.45
CA ARG A 72 10.45 -3.74 -3.49
C ARG A 72 10.58 -4.56 -2.22
N VAL A 73 9.46 -5.01 -1.67
CA VAL A 73 9.47 -5.83 -0.45
C VAL A 73 10.22 -7.14 -0.71
N ARG A 74 9.95 -7.81 -1.81
CA ARG A 74 10.65 -9.06 -2.17
C ARG A 74 12.16 -8.84 -2.35
N LEU A 75 12.56 -7.77 -3.03
CA LEU A 75 13.96 -7.44 -3.23
C LEU A 75 14.66 -7.14 -1.91
N ASN A 76 14.00 -6.41 -1.00
CA ASN A 76 14.56 -6.11 0.31
C ASN A 76 14.76 -7.37 1.15
N ILE A 77 13.79 -8.29 1.13
CA ILE A 77 13.91 -9.58 1.83
C ILE A 77 15.03 -10.41 1.21
N TRP A 78 15.07 -10.50 -0.12
CA TRP A 78 16.12 -11.23 -0.82
C TRP A 78 17.51 -10.70 -0.49
N ARG A 79 17.66 -9.36 -0.44
CA ARG A 79 18.92 -8.74 -0.07
C ARG A 79 19.36 -9.15 1.33
N LEU A 80 18.45 -9.13 2.31
CA LEU A 80 18.74 -9.57 3.67
C LEU A 80 19.18 -11.03 3.71
N GLN A 81 18.58 -11.88 2.91
CA GLN A 81 18.95 -13.29 2.80
C GLN A 81 20.32 -13.45 2.14
N ALA A 82 20.59 -12.68 1.09
CA ALA A 82 21.84 -12.75 0.32
C ALA A 82 23.06 -12.35 1.16
N ILE A 83 22.91 -11.33 2.03
CA ILE A 83 24.02 -10.89 2.88
C ILE A 83 24.21 -11.77 4.13
N GLY A 84 23.35 -12.76 4.34
CA GLY A 84 23.46 -13.69 5.47
C GLY A 84 23.11 -13.10 6.82
N SER A 85 22.30 -12.01 6.86
CA SER A 85 21.89 -11.39 8.12
C SER A 85 20.96 -12.30 8.93
N TYR A 86 20.87 -12.06 10.23
CA TYR A 86 19.93 -12.78 11.10
C TYR A 86 18.50 -12.63 10.61
N ARG A 87 18.10 -11.42 10.23
CA ARG A 87 16.75 -11.15 9.68
C ARG A 87 16.50 -11.96 8.41
N GLY A 88 17.49 -12.04 7.52
CA GLY A 88 17.39 -12.84 6.30
C GLY A 88 17.23 -14.33 6.59
N ILE A 89 17.97 -14.86 7.55
CA ILE A 89 17.85 -16.26 7.96
C ILE A 89 16.45 -16.56 8.49
N ARG A 90 15.89 -15.65 9.29
CA ARG A 90 14.52 -15.83 9.81
C ARG A 90 13.49 -15.86 8.67
N HIS A 91 13.65 -15.01 7.64
CA HIS A 91 12.78 -15.07 6.46
C HIS A 91 12.91 -16.37 5.69
N THR A 92 14.14 -16.87 5.53
CA THR A 92 14.38 -18.14 4.84
C THR A 92 13.70 -19.30 5.54
N LYS A 93 13.75 -19.34 6.88
CA LYS A 93 13.14 -20.40 7.68
C LYS A 93 11.63 -20.22 7.90
N GLY A 94 11.05 -19.09 7.47
CA GLY A 94 9.64 -18.79 7.71
C GLY A 94 9.33 -18.53 9.18
N LEU A 95 10.28 -18.02 9.95
CA LEU A 95 10.14 -17.76 11.38
C LEU A 95 9.94 -16.27 11.64
N PRO A 96 9.34 -15.89 12.79
CA PRO A 96 9.20 -14.47 13.15
C PRO A 96 10.55 -13.75 13.18
N VAL A 97 10.58 -12.53 12.64
CA VAL A 97 11.82 -11.76 12.43
C VAL A 97 12.15 -10.84 13.60
N ARG A 98 11.12 -10.39 14.33
CA ARG A 98 11.26 -9.36 15.37
C ARG A 98 11.34 -9.91 16.80
N GLY A 99 11.89 -11.09 16.98
CA GLY A 99 12.12 -11.64 18.31
C GLY A 99 10.89 -12.19 19.02
N GLN A 100 9.81 -12.44 18.27
CA GLN A 100 8.61 -13.03 18.86
C GLN A 100 8.87 -14.47 19.30
N ARG A 101 8.06 -14.89 20.27
CA ARG A 101 8.10 -16.23 20.79
C ARG A 101 7.65 -17.24 19.71
N THR A 102 8.38 -18.37 19.58
CA THR A 102 8.09 -19.37 18.56
C THR A 102 7.43 -20.65 19.10
N LYS A 103 7.46 -20.84 20.41
CA LYS A 103 6.83 -22.02 21.02
C LYS A 103 5.30 -22.01 20.85
N THR A 104 4.70 -20.81 20.94
CA THR A 104 3.27 -20.58 20.73
C THR A 104 3.10 -19.28 19.97
N ASN A 105 1.89 -19.03 19.43
CA ASN A 105 1.48 -17.73 18.87
C ASN A 105 2.24 -17.24 17.63
N ALA A 106 2.96 -18.12 16.92
CA ALA A 106 3.67 -17.77 15.67
C ALA A 106 2.88 -18.21 14.43
N ARG A 107 1.56 -18.20 14.49
CA ARG A 107 0.66 -18.73 13.45
C ARG A 107 0.71 -17.94 12.13
N THR A 108 0.76 -16.64 12.22
CA THR A 108 0.69 -15.77 11.04
C THR A 108 1.91 -15.93 10.14
N LYS A 109 3.07 -16.17 10.73
CA LYS A 109 4.32 -16.34 9.98
C LYS A 109 4.47 -17.77 9.43
N ARG A 110 3.89 -18.74 10.10
CA ARG A 110 3.87 -20.14 9.63
C ARG A 110 2.82 -20.28 8.50
#